data_4be41c7e08e329f7614612d6098e252f
#
_entry.id   4be41c7e08e329f7614612d6098e252f
#
_cell.length_a   1.000
_cell.length_b   1.000
_cell.length_c   1.000
_cell.angle_alpha   90.00
_cell.angle_beta   90.00
_cell.angle_gamma   90.00
#
_symmetry.space_group_name_H-M   'P 1'
#
loop_
_entity.id
_entity.type
_entity.pdbx_description
1 polymer ?
#
loop_
_entity_poly.entity_id
_entity_poly.type
_entity_poly.pdbx_seq_one_letter_code
_entity_poly.pdbx_strand_id
1 'polypeptide(L)'
;MTAYVIDTGVRITHSDFGGRASYGYDAIDNDNTAQDGHGHGTHVAGTVAGSAHGVAKKAKVVGVRVLNNQGSGTTAQVVAGIDWVARNAVKPAVANMSLGGGADSALDTAVRNAIASGVTFAVAAGNESTNAGTRSPARVTEAITVGATTSSDARASYSNYGSVLDLFAPGSSITSAWNTGDSATNTISGTSMATPHVAGAAALYLADNPSATPAQVSTALTSAATTGVVGNPGTGSPNRLLYVGGDGGNPDPPGDRFENTGDYAINDNATVESPVTVSGVSGNAPSDLAVEVHIVHSYIGDLQVQLVAPDGTAYTLKSYGTGGSADNIDTTYTVNASSETANGTWKLRVSDNARWDTGRIDAWALQF
;
A
#
# COMPACT_ATOMS: atom_id res chain seq x y z
N MET A 1 -8.25 0.05 -13.39
CA MET A 1 -6.88 -0.33 -13.00
C MET A 1 -6.55 -1.71 -13.55
N THR A 2 -5.36 -1.91 -14.12
CA THR A 2 -4.95 -3.19 -14.72
C THR A 2 -3.65 -3.68 -14.10
N ALA A 3 -3.66 -4.94 -13.62
CA ALA A 3 -2.49 -5.63 -13.09
C ALA A 3 -1.99 -6.68 -14.09
N TYR A 4 -0.73 -6.58 -14.48
CA TYR A 4 -0.05 -7.52 -15.35
C TYR A 4 0.72 -8.53 -14.51
N VAL A 5 0.41 -9.81 -14.66
CA VAL A 5 1.06 -10.91 -13.92
C VAL A 5 2.04 -11.60 -14.87
N ILE A 6 3.34 -11.29 -14.70
CA ILE A 6 4.44 -11.85 -15.50
C ILE A 6 4.95 -13.10 -14.78
N ASP A 7 4.46 -14.29 -15.19
CA ASP A 7 4.61 -15.52 -14.42
C ASP A 7 4.38 -16.79 -15.30
N THR A 8 3.83 -17.86 -14.74
CA THR A 8 3.50 -19.13 -15.44
C THR A 8 2.19 -19.07 -16.27
N GLY A 9 1.56 -17.90 -16.37
CA GLY A 9 0.24 -17.72 -16.95
C GLY A 9 -0.85 -17.54 -15.91
N VAL A 10 -2.11 -17.47 -16.32
CA VAL A 10 -3.28 -17.31 -15.43
C VAL A 10 -4.44 -18.19 -15.94
N ARG A 11 -5.09 -18.93 -15.03
CA ARG A 11 -6.37 -19.58 -15.31
C ARG A 11 -7.48 -18.53 -15.29
N ILE A 12 -7.77 -17.92 -16.43
CA ILE A 12 -8.69 -16.77 -16.53
C ILE A 12 -10.14 -17.09 -16.21
N THR A 13 -10.52 -18.38 -16.28
CA THR A 13 -11.88 -18.88 -15.96
C THR A 13 -12.12 -19.05 -14.47
N HIS A 14 -11.06 -18.92 -13.62
CA HIS A 14 -11.21 -19.10 -12.18
C HIS A 14 -12.24 -18.13 -11.61
N SER A 15 -13.18 -18.65 -10.79
CA SER A 15 -14.32 -17.91 -10.24
C SER A 15 -13.91 -16.68 -9.42
N ASP A 16 -12.73 -16.72 -8.79
CA ASP A 16 -12.19 -15.60 -8.00
C ASP A 16 -11.90 -14.35 -8.85
N PHE A 17 -11.73 -14.51 -10.15
CA PHE A 17 -11.56 -13.36 -11.05
C PHE A 17 -12.88 -12.78 -11.58
N GLY A 18 -13.99 -13.53 -11.53
CA GLY A 18 -15.31 -13.03 -11.96
C GLY A 18 -15.32 -12.42 -13.36
N GLY A 19 -14.56 -12.98 -14.32
CA GLY A 19 -14.44 -12.48 -15.70
C GLY A 19 -13.51 -11.27 -15.88
N ARG A 20 -12.77 -10.85 -14.83
CA ARG A 20 -11.82 -9.71 -14.89
C ARG A 20 -10.41 -10.11 -15.36
N ALA A 21 -10.14 -11.41 -15.52
CA ALA A 21 -8.86 -11.90 -16.02
C ALA A 21 -8.90 -12.15 -17.52
N SER A 22 -7.80 -11.88 -18.20
CA SER A 22 -7.60 -12.11 -19.62
C SER A 22 -6.16 -12.55 -19.92
N TYR A 23 -5.96 -13.12 -21.10
CA TYR A 23 -4.61 -13.39 -21.60
C TYR A 23 -4.02 -12.13 -22.26
N GLY A 24 -2.72 -11.93 -22.09
CA GLY A 24 -1.94 -10.90 -22.77
C GLY A 24 -0.99 -11.49 -23.78
N TYR A 25 0.08 -12.15 -23.32
CA TYR A 25 1.14 -12.70 -24.17
C TYR A 25 1.72 -13.97 -23.55
N ASP A 26 2.03 -14.94 -24.38
CA ASP A 26 2.78 -16.14 -24.02
C ASP A 26 4.13 -16.17 -24.72
N ALA A 27 5.22 -15.97 -23.96
CA ALA A 27 6.59 -16.02 -24.46
C ALA A 27 7.14 -17.46 -24.55
N ILE A 28 6.43 -18.45 -23.99
CA ILE A 28 6.83 -19.85 -24.03
C ILE A 28 6.45 -20.47 -25.38
N ASP A 29 5.19 -20.29 -25.77
CA ASP A 29 4.63 -20.84 -27.01
C ASP A 29 4.59 -19.78 -28.13
N ASN A 30 4.95 -18.50 -27.81
CA ASN A 30 4.98 -17.35 -28.69
C ASN A 30 3.60 -17.06 -29.34
N ASP A 31 2.59 -17.03 -28.50
CA ASP A 31 1.21 -16.71 -28.88
C ASP A 31 0.53 -15.76 -27.86
N ASN A 32 -0.80 -15.70 -27.86
CA ASN A 32 -1.56 -14.84 -26.95
C ASN A 32 -2.40 -15.63 -25.92
N THR A 33 -2.08 -16.91 -25.70
CA THR A 33 -2.83 -17.79 -24.80
C THR A 33 -2.03 -18.10 -23.53
N ALA A 34 -1.85 -17.12 -22.69
CA ALA A 34 -1.08 -17.22 -21.45
C ALA A 34 -1.79 -18.08 -20.36
N GLN A 35 -2.21 -19.32 -20.75
CA GLN A 35 -2.84 -20.27 -19.84
C GLN A 35 -1.81 -20.81 -18.84
N ASP A 36 -2.19 -20.86 -17.56
CA ASP A 36 -1.36 -21.38 -16.50
C ASP A 36 -1.39 -22.92 -16.44
N GLY A 37 -0.28 -23.54 -16.75
CA GLY A 37 -0.09 -25.00 -16.59
C GLY A 37 0.66 -25.42 -15.34
N HIS A 38 1.03 -24.49 -14.46
CA HIS A 38 1.76 -24.73 -13.21
C HIS A 38 0.89 -24.47 -11.97
N GLY A 39 0.24 -23.32 -11.90
CA GLY A 39 -0.57 -22.85 -10.78
C GLY A 39 -0.03 -21.62 -10.07
N HIS A 40 1.28 -21.36 -10.15
CA HIS A 40 1.93 -20.26 -9.47
C HIS A 40 1.39 -18.90 -9.94
N GLY A 41 1.28 -18.65 -11.23
CA GLY A 41 0.77 -17.39 -11.77
C GLY A 41 -0.71 -17.14 -11.45
N THR A 42 -1.54 -18.19 -11.40
CA THR A 42 -2.93 -18.09 -10.96
C THR A 42 -3.02 -17.72 -9.48
N HIS A 43 -2.15 -18.31 -8.65
CA HIS A 43 -2.06 -17.99 -7.22
C HIS A 43 -1.67 -16.54 -6.99
N VAL A 44 -0.63 -16.09 -7.65
CA VAL A 44 -0.15 -14.70 -7.62
C VAL A 44 -1.25 -13.75 -8.09
N ALA A 45 -1.90 -14.02 -9.22
CA ALA A 45 -2.99 -13.22 -9.75
C ALA A 45 -4.17 -13.13 -8.76
N GLY A 46 -4.51 -14.25 -8.09
CA GLY A 46 -5.53 -14.29 -7.04
C GLY A 46 -5.21 -13.36 -5.87
N THR A 47 -3.96 -13.35 -5.43
CA THR A 47 -3.50 -12.47 -4.34
C THR A 47 -3.48 -10.99 -4.75
N VAL A 48 -3.19 -10.67 -6.02
CA VAL A 48 -3.32 -9.29 -6.53
C VAL A 48 -4.79 -8.83 -6.56
N ALA A 49 -5.68 -9.62 -7.20
CA ALA A 49 -6.99 -9.11 -7.64
C ALA A 49 -8.17 -10.10 -7.53
N GLY A 50 -8.01 -11.22 -6.85
CA GLY A 50 -9.11 -12.15 -6.58
C GLY A 50 -10.21 -11.50 -5.74
N SER A 51 -11.47 -11.83 -6.01
CA SER A 51 -12.61 -11.30 -5.25
C SER A 51 -12.61 -11.78 -3.79
N ALA A 52 -12.17 -13.01 -3.53
CA ALA A 52 -11.99 -13.54 -2.18
C ALA A 52 -10.60 -13.24 -1.62
N HIS A 53 -9.54 -13.54 -2.39
CA HIS A 53 -8.17 -13.57 -1.91
C HIS A 53 -7.36 -12.30 -2.24
N GLY A 54 -7.84 -11.45 -3.12
CA GLY A 54 -7.08 -10.33 -3.64
C GLY A 54 -7.11 -9.09 -2.77
N VAL A 55 -6.03 -8.30 -2.86
CA VAL A 55 -5.93 -6.95 -2.28
C VAL A 55 -6.77 -5.97 -3.13
N ALA A 56 -6.53 -5.91 -4.44
CA ALA A 56 -7.25 -5.02 -5.37
C ALA A 56 -8.43 -5.73 -6.04
N LYS A 57 -9.46 -6.09 -5.28
CA LYS A 57 -10.56 -7.00 -5.66
C LYS A 57 -11.32 -6.62 -6.94
N LYS A 58 -11.25 -5.36 -7.40
CA LYS A 58 -11.92 -4.86 -8.61
C LYS A 58 -10.96 -4.65 -9.80
N ALA A 59 -9.66 -4.86 -9.62
CA ALA A 59 -8.69 -4.69 -10.69
C ALA A 59 -8.85 -5.76 -11.78
N LYS A 60 -8.51 -5.38 -13.01
CA LYS A 60 -8.37 -6.33 -14.13
C LYS A 60 -7.01 -7.03 -14.02
N VAL A 61 -6.97 -8.29 -14.42
CA VAL A 61 -5.74 -9.10 -14.47
C VAL A 61 -5.42 -9.43 -15.92
N VAL A 62 -4.17 -9.25 -16.31
CA VAL A 62 -3.66 -9.68 -17.62
C VAL A 62 -2.50 -10.65 -17.38
N GLY A 63 -2.68 -11.91 -17.77
CA GLY A 63 -1.64 -12.93 -17.69
C GLY A 63 -0.59 -12.75 -18.79
N VAL A 64 0.69 -12.73 -18.40
CA VAL A 64 1.83 -12.72 -19.31
C VAL A 64 2.71 -13.91 -18.95
N ARG A 65 2.66 -14.98 -19.77
CA ARG A 65 3.35 -16.23 -19.51
C ARG A 65 4.79 -16.17 -20.00
N VAL A 66 5.73 -16.22 -19.08
CA VAL A 66 7.17 -16.22 -19.30
C VAL A 66 7.87 -17.42 -18.68
N LEU A 67 7.14 -18.19 -17.87
CA LEU A 67 7.60 -19.43 -17.23
C LEU A 67 6.74 -20.60 -17.74
N ASN A 68 7.38 -21.72 -17.96
CA ASN A 68 6.73 -22.96 -18.43
C ASN A 68 5.98 -23.68 -17.30
N ASN A 69 5.43 -24.86 -17.59
CA ASN A 69 4.67 -25.67 -16.63
C ASN A 69 5.53 -26.25 -15.48
N GLN A 70 6.85 -26.07 -15.53
CA GLN A 70 7.80 -26.41 -14.47
C GLN A 70 8.23 -25.18 -13.66
N GLY A 71 7.64 -24.01 -13.95
CA GLY A 71 7.98 -22.76 -13.28
C GLY A 71 9.32 -22.16 -13.71
N SER A 72 9.84 -22.52 -14.89
CA SER A 72 11.14 -22.08 -15.40
C SER A 72 11.01 -21.36 -16.74
N GLY A 73 11.85 -20.37 -16.95
CA GLY A 73 11.94 -19.63 -18.22
C GLY A 73 13.37 -19.14 -18.48
N THR A 74 13.69 -18.85 -19.72
CA THR A 74 14.97 -18.23 -20.10
C THR A 74 14.89 -16.72 -19.89
N THR A 75 16.04 -16.06 -19.68
CA THR A 75 16.10 -14.59 -19.64
C THR A 75 15.43 -13.96 -20.85
N ALA A 76 15.63 -14.51 -22.04
CA ALA A 76 15.02 -14.00 -23.27
C ALA A 76 13.47 -14.04 -23.24
N GLN A 77 12.88 -15.12 -22.71
CA GLN A 77 11.43 -15.23 -22.54
C GLN A 77 10.88 -14.24 -21.52
N VAL A 78 11.58 -14.08 -20.40
CA VAL A 78 11.20 -13.11 -19.37
C VAL A 78 11.28 -11.68 -19.90
N VAL A 79 12.39 -11.33 -20.58
CA VAL A 79 12.56 -10.01 -21.23
C VAL A 79 11.47 -9.76 -22.27
N ALA A 80 11.13 -10.75 -23.10
CA ALA A 80 10.07 -10.61 -24.10
C ALA A 80 8.69 -10.27 -23.46
N GLY A 81 8.37 -10.91 -22.33
CA GLY A 81 7.15 -10.59 -21.58
C GLY A 81 7.16 -9.18 -20.97
N ILE A 82 8.29 -8.76 -20.39
CA ILE A 82 8.47 -7.41 -19.86
C ILE A 82 8.32 -6.35 -20.97
N ASP A 83 8.98 -6.56 -22.09
CA ASP A 83 8.91 -5.68 -23.26
C ASP A 83 7.51 -5.60 -23.85
N TRP A 84 6.78 -6.73 -23.83
CA TRP A 84 5.38 -6.74 -24.23
C TRP A 84 4.53 -5.87 -23.30
N VAL A 85 4.70 -5.99 -21.99
CA VAL A 85 4.00 -5.13 -21.00
C VAL A 85 4.35 -3.66 -21.21
N ALA A 86 5.62 -3.32 -21.38
CA ALA A 86 6.06 -1.94 -21.62
C ALA A 86 5.36 -1.28 -22.81
N ARG A 87 5.12 -2.06 -23.88
CA ARG A 87 4.49 -1.58 -25.13
C ARG A 87 2.97 -1.62 -25.13
N ASN A 88 2.35 -2.53 -24.35
CA ASN A 88 0.90 -2.81 -24.45
C ASN A 88 0.12 -2.45 -23.19
N ALA A 89 0.78 -2.05 -22.11
CA ALA A 89 0.09 -1.75 -20.86
C ALA A 89 -0.89 -0.60 -21.00
N VAL A 90 -2.15 -0.87 -20.60
CA VAL A 90 -3.20 0.13 -20.47
C VAL A 90 -3.02 0.81 -19.11
N LYS A 91 -2.58 2.04 -19.12
CA LYS A 91 -2.25 2.82 -17.92
C LYS A 91 -3.51 3.49 -17.33
N PRO A 92 -3.55 3.68 -16.01
CA PRO A 92 -2.54 3.30 -15.02
C PRO A 92 -2.41 1.79 -14.86
N ALA A 93 -1.17 1.30 -14.69
CA ALA A 93 -0.85 -0.12 -14.69
C ALA A 93 0.21 -0.49 -13.64
N VAL A 94 0.05 -1.69 -13.07
CA VAL A 94 1.04 -2.34 -12.23
C VAL A 94 1.45 -3.68 -12.84
N ALA A 95 2.71 -4.08 -12.71
CA ALA A 95 3.20 -5.39 -13.05
C ALA A 95 3.72 -6.11 -11.79
N ASN A 96 3.36 -7.38 -11.66
CA ASN A 96 3.88 -8.27 -10.64
C ASN A 96 4.87 -9.25 -11.26
N MET A 97 6.08 -9.31 -10.71
CA MET A 97 7.11 -10.29 -11.06
C MET A 97 7.48 -11.11 -9.83
N SER A 98 6.75 -12.20 -9.60
CA SER A 98 7.03 -13.17 -8.55
C SER A 98 8.05 -14.22 -9.03
N LEU A 99 9.14 -13.75 -9.62
CA LEU A 99 10.20 -14.56 -10.19
C LEU A 99 11.56 -13.88 -10.02
N GLY A 100 12.64 -14.63 -10.20
CA GLY A 100 13.98 -14.09 -10.15
C GLY A 100 15.03 -15.17 -10.38
N GLY A 101 16.28 -14.72 -10.45
CA GLY A 101 17.43 -15.61 -10.65
C GLY A 101 18.72 -14.96 -10.19
N GLY A 102 19.86 -15.47 -10.70
CA GLY A 102 21.15 -14.83 -10.54
C GLY A 102 21.17 -13.44 -11.17
N ALA A 103 22.19 -12.66 -10.84
CA ALA A 103 22.37 -11.32 -11.37
C ALA A 103 22.44 -11.32 -12.92
N ASP A 104 21.53 -10.61 -13.57
CA ASP A 104 21.40 -10.54 -15.03
C ASP A 104 21.11 -9.10 -15.47
N SER A 105 22.05 -8.48 -16.17
CA SER A 105 21.94 -7.08 -16.60
C SER A 105 20.92 -6.85 -17.71
N ALA A 106 20.64 -7.86 -18.54
CA ALA A 106 19.62 -7.74 -19.59
C ALA A 106 18.22 -7.70 -18.97
N LEU A 107 17.96 -8.57 -17.99
CA LEU A 107 16.73 -8.56 -17.22
C LEU A 107 16.53 -7.24 -16.45
N ASP A 108 17.57 -6.75 -15.77
CA ASP A 108 17.53 -5.47 -15.04
C ASP A 108 17.21 -4.31 -15.98
N THR A 109 17.83 -4.29 -17.16
CA THR A 109 17.60 -3.22 -18.16
C THR A 109 16.16 -3.25 -18.69
N ALA A 110 15.62 -4.44 -18.97
CA ALA A 110 14.24 -4.59 -19.42
C ALA A 110 13.23 -4.05 -18.37
N VAL A 111 13.45 -4.39 -17.10
CA VAL A 111 12.59 -3.88 -15.99
C VAL A 111 12.68 -2.36 -15.87
N ARG A 112 13.90 -1.77 -15.90
CA ARG A 112 14.04 -0.31 -15.87
C ARG A 112 13.34 0.38 -17.03
N ASN A 113 13.47 -0.15 -18.24
CA ASN A 113 12.79 0.40 -19.42
C ASN A 113 11.27 0.34 -19.30
N ALA A 114 10.74 -0.75 -18.76
CA ALA A 114 9.31 -0.90 -18.52
C ALA A 114 8.80 0.07 -17.45
N ILE A 115 9.56 0.27 -16.37
CA ILE A 115 9.25 1.27 -15.34
C ILE A 115 9.31 2.69 -15.94
N ALA A 116 10.33 3.00 -16.74
CA ALA A 116 10.44 4.28 -17.42
C ALA A 116 9.28 4.54 -18.40
N SER A 117 8.63 3.50 -18.92
CA SER A 117 7.41 3.63 -19.71
C SER A 117 6.19 4.01 -18.87
N GLY A 118 6.27 4.04 -17.53
CA GLY A 118 5.19 4.43 -16.61
C GLY A 118 4.41 3.25 -16.03
N VAL A 119 4.96 2.04 -16.02
CA VAL A 119 4.37 0.87 -15.34
C VAL A 119 5.07 0.66 -14.01
N THR A 120 4.32 0.59 -12.92
CA THR A 120 4.86 0.26 -11.59
C THR A 120 5.16 -1.22 -11.50
N PHE A 121 6.37 -1.60 -11.08
CA PHE A 121 6.79 -3.00 -10.93
C PHE A 121 6.98 -3.35 -9.46
N ALA A 122 6.30 -4.40 -8.99
CA ALA A 122 6.61 -5.10 -7.75
C ALA A 122 7.36 -6.40 -8.07
N VAL A 123 8.50 -6.63 -7.42
CA VAL A 123 9.39 -7.76 -7.70
C VAL A 123 9.76 -8.52 -6.43
N ALA A 124 9.87 -9.84 -6.52
CA ALA A 124 10.23 -10.70 -5.39
C ALA A 124 11.71 -10.58 -5.02
N ALA A 125 12.02 -10.48 -3.73
CA ALA A 125 13.40 -10.41 -3.23
C ALA A 125 14.18 -11.71 -3.45
N GLY A 126 13.48 -12.87 -3.57
CA GLY A 126 14.07 -14.21 -3.65
C GLY A 126 14.02 -14.98 -2.32
N ASN A 127 14.31 -16.27 -2.37
CA ASN A 127 14.03 -17.22 -1.28
C ASN A 127 15.26 -18.01 -0.80
N GLU A 128 16.45 -17.45 -0.91
CA GLU A 128 17.71 -18.12 -0.59
C GLU A 128 18.33 -17.66 0.75
N SER A 129 17.62 -16.82 1.51
CA SER A 129 18.12 -16.20 2.76
C SER A 129 19.49 -15.50 2.56
N THR A 130 19.63 -14.77 1.45
CA THR A 130 20.85 -14.06 1.09
C THR A 130 20.56 -12.58 0.77
N ASN A 131 21.61 -11.82 0.45
CA ASN A 131 21.44 -10.42 0.03
C ASN A 131 20.76 -10.34 -1.35
N ALA A 132 19.59 -9.73 -1.41
CA ALA A 132 18.79 -9.55 -2.62
C ALA A 132 19.52 -8.71 -3.70
N GLY A 133 20.48 -7.87 -3.33
CA GLY A 133 21.32 -7.13 -4.27
C GLY A 133 22.19 -7.99 -5.19
N THR A 134 22.26 -9.31 -4.94
CA THR A 134 22.93 -10.29 -5.82
C THR A 134 21.96 -11.00 -6.77
N ARG A 135 20.70 -10.60 -6.80
CA ARG A 135 19.61 -11.24 -7.57
C ARG A 135 18.97 -10.26 -8.55
N SER A 136 18.52 -10.76 -9.68
CA SER A 136 17.71 -10.01 -10.65
C SER A 136 16.31 -10.62 -10.77
N PRO A 137 15.25 -9.79 -10.86
CA PRO A 137 15.24 -8.34 -10.93
C PRO A 137 15.29 -7.63 -9.55
N ALA A 138 15.41 -8.35 -8.43
CA ALA A 138 15.36 -7.79 -7.06
C ALA A 138 16.32 -6.60 -6.82
N ARG A 139 17.45 -6.55 -7.52
CA ARG A 139 18.45 -5.47 -7.41
C ARG A 139 18.13 -4.21 -8.22
N VAL A 140 17.02 -4.18 -8.96
CA VAL A 140 16.57 -2.99 -9.72
C VAL A 140 15.93 -2.00 -8.76
N THR A 141 16.64 -0.94 -8.44
CA THR A 141 16.25 0.04 -7.42
C THR A 141 15.03 0.91 -7.79
N GLU A 142 14.63 0.91 -9.05
CA GLU A 142 13.44 1.58 -9.54
C GLU A 142 12.16 0.73 -9.38
N ALA A 143 12.30 -0.58 -9.17
CA ALA A 143 11.21 -1.50 -8.85
C ALA A 143 10.94 -1.49 -7.33
N ILE A 144 9.76 -1.92 -6.93
CA ILE A 144 9.44 -2.15 -5.51
C ILE A 144 9.83 -3.58 -5.16
N THR A 145 10.94 -3.75 -4.45
CA THR A 145 11.47 -5.07 -4.07
C THR A 145 10.90 -5.53 -2.74
N VAL A 146 10.28 -6.72 -2.73
CA VAL A 146 9.44 -7.20 -1.65
C VAL A 146 10.03 -8.42 -0.95
N GLY A 147 10.29 -8.29 0.37
CA GLY A 147 10.60 -9.40 1.26
C GLY A 147 9.34 -10.06 1.84
N ALA A 148 9.49 -11.27 2.38
CA ALA A 148 8.38 -12.03 2.95
C ALA A 148 8.39 -12.05 4.48
N THR A 149 7.20 -11.88 5.10
CA THR A 149 6.98 -12.13 6.53
C THR A 149 6.12 -13.37 6.78
N THR A 150 6.21 -13.85 8.02
CA THR A 150 5.31 -14.86 8.61
C THR A 150 4.09 -14.17 9.24
N SER A 151 3.14 -14.95 9.74
CA SER A 151 1.97 -14.47 10.49
C SER A 151 2.28 -13.84 11.85
N SER A 152 3.54 -13.91 12.31
CA SER A 152 4.04 -13.22 13.51
C SER A 152 4.88 -11.99 13.19
N ASP A 153 4.75 -11.45 11.99
CA ASP A 153 5.48 -10.30 11.46
C ASP A 153 7.01 -10.45 11.44
N ALA A 154 7.54 -11.65 11.65
CA ALA A 154 8.96 -11.91 11.49
C ALA A 154 9.31 -12.10 10.01
N ARG A 155 10.49 -11.65 9.57
CA ARG A 155 11.01 -12.03 8.25
C ARG A 155 11.01 -13.55 8.13
N ALA A 156 10.41 -14.07 7.07
CA ALA A 156 10.43 -15.50 6.79
C ALA A 156 11.88 -16.00 6.62
N SER A 157 12.21 -17.16 7.18
CA SER A 157 13.59 -17.67 7.22
C SER A 157 14.22 -17.82 5.83
N TYR A 158 13.40 -18.07 4.80
CA TYR A 158 13.83 -18.17 3.41
C TYR A 158 14.00 -16.81 2.73
N SER A 159 13.32 -15.76 3.21
CA SER A 159 13.31 -14.47 2.52
C SER A 159 14.69 -13.86 2.40
N ASN A 160 15.04 -13.45 1.19
CA ASN A 160 16.19 -12.59 0.98
C ASN A 160 16.00 -11.25 1.71
N TYR A 161 17.11 -10.54 1.95
CA TYR A 161 17.20 -9.32 2.73
C TYR A 161 18.22 -8.36 2.10
N GLY A 162 18.38 -7.19 2.67
CA GLY A 162 19.41 -6.21 2.27
C GLY A 162 18.83 -4.86 1.86
N SER A 163 19.72 -3.92 1.55
CA SER A 163 19.38 -2.52 1.31
C SER A 163 18.58 -2.25 0.03
N VAL A 164 18.45 -3.26 -0.84
CA VAL A 164 17.64 -3.13 -2.06
C VAL A 164 16.17 -3.48 -1.86
N LEU A 165 15.79 -3.99 -0.67
CA LEU A 165 14.38 -4.15 -0.32
C LEU A 165 13.76 -2.79 -0.03
N ASP A 166 12.51 -2.60 -0.45
CA ASP A 166 11.71 -1.43 -0.13
C ASP A 166 10.83 -1.67 1.09
N LEU A 167 10.22 -2.86 1.17
CA LEU A 167 9.34 -3.26 2.26
C LEU A 167 9.14 -4.78 2.31
N PHE A 168 8.48 -5.24 3.35
CA PHE A 168 8.02 -6.62 3.53
C PHE A 168 6.50 -6.71 3.39
N ALA A 169 6.02 -7.90 3.03
CA ALA A 169 4.59 -8.23 3.02
C ALA A 169 4.38 -9.69 3.45
N PRO A 170 3.15 -10.10 3.82
CA PRO A 170 2.85 -11.50 4.15
C PRO A 170 3.20 -12.44 3.00
N GLY A 171 4.07 -13.42 3.26
CA GLY A 171 4.54 -14.35 2.23
C GLY A 171 4.52 -15.81 2.67
N SER A 172 4.25 -16.10 3.95
CA SER A 172 4.23 -17.48 4.47
C SER A 172 2.81 -17.99 4.64
N SER A 173 2.54 -19.19 4.14
CA SER A 173 1.22 -19.86 4.22
C SER A 173 0.08 -19.03 3.63
N ILE A 174 0.29 -18.46 2.46
CA ILE A 174 -0.69 -17.66 1.75
C ILE A 174 -1.61 -18.55 0.93
N THR A 175 -2.91 -18.46 1.17
CA THR A 175 -3.95 -19.17 0.41
C THR A 175 -4.46 -18.27 -0.70
N SER A 176 -4.54 -18.80 -1.92
CA SER A 176 -5.07 -18.09 -3.09
C SER A 176 -5.60 -19.06 -4.15
N ALA A 177 -6.11 -18.54 -5.26
CA ALA A 177 -6.59 -19.29 -6.40
C ALA A 177 -5.53 -20.25 -6.96
N TRP A 178 -5.95 -21.39 -7.52
CA TRP A 178 -5.05 -22.37 -8.11
C TRP A 178 -5.58 -22.86 -9.47
N ASN A 179 -4.67 -23.39 -10.32
CA ASN A 179 -4.99 -23.72 -11.72
C ASN A 179 -5.70 -25.05 -11.94
N THR A 180 -5.87 -25.91 -10.93
CA THR A 180 -6.46 -27.26 -11.09
C THR A 180 -7.97 -27.28 -11.27
N GLY A 181 -8.64 -26.14 -11.09
CA GLY A 181 -10.08 -25.97 -11.28
C GLY A 181 -10.51 -24.52 -11.09
N ASP A 182 -11.74 -24.18 -11.52
CA ASP A 182 -12.23 -22.79 -11.47
C ASP A 182 -12.56 -22.29 -10.06
N SER A 183 -12.53 -23.16 -9.06
CA SER A 183 -12.70 -22.83 -7.63
C SER A 183 -11.59 -23.39 -6.76
N ALA A 184 -10.52 -23.91 -7.37
CA ALA A 184 -9.43 -24.53 -6.65
C ALA A 184 -8.57 -23.48 -5.93
N THR A 185 -8.11 -23.81 -4.72
CA THR A 185 -7.17 -22.99 -3.95
C THR A 185 -5.95 -23.80 -3.57
N ASN A 186 -4.87 -23.11 -3.27
CA ASN A 186 -3.67 -23.71 -2.70
C ASN A 186 -3.05 -22.75 -1.69
N THR A 187 -2.30 -23.30 -0.73
CA THR A 187 -1.59 -22.54 0.29
C THR A 187 -0.09 -22.79 0.13
N ILE A 188 0.66 -21.75 -0.24
CA ILE A 188 2.10 -21.81 -0.48
C ILE A 188 2.83 -20.64 0.16
N SER A 189 4.16 -20.73 0.20
CA SER A 189 5.02 -19.72 0.84
C SER A 189 6.14 -19.29 -0.09
N GLY A 190 6.52 -18.01 -0.01
CA GLY A 190 7.62 -17.44 -0.77
C GLY A 190 7.54 -15.92 -0.81
N THR A 191 8.63 -15.26 -1.17
CA THR A 191 8.60 -13.84 -1.55
C THR A 191 7.70 -13.61 -2.77
N SER A 192 7.49 -14.65 -3.56
CA SER A 192 6.50 -14.71 -4.65
C SER A 192 5.06 -14.49 -4.18
N MET A 193 4.73 -14.80 -2.91
CA MET A 193 3.40 -14.58 -2.32
C MET A 193 3.31 -13.24 -1.60
N ALA A 194 4.44 -12.69 -1.18
CA ALA A 194 4.52 -11.34 -0.62
C ALA A 194 4.35 -10.25 -1.69
N THR A 195 5.02 -10.42 -2.82
CA THR A 195 5.03 -9.46 -3.94
C THR A 195 3.63 -9.06 -4.45
N PRO A 196 2.70 -10.00 -4.67
CA PRO A 196 1.37 -9.66 -5.16
C PRO A 196 0.51 -8.85 -4.17
N HIS A 197 0.77 -8.93 -2.86
CA HIS A 197 0.15 -8.01 -1.90
C HIS A 197 0.55 -6.56 -2.20
N VAL A 198 1.84 -6.33 -2.49
CA VAL A 198 2.37 -5.00 -2.84
C VAL A 198 1.86 -4.55 -4.21
N ALA A 199 1.82 -5.45 -5.20
CA ALA A 199 1.23 -5.12 -6.50
C ALA A 199 -0.25 -4.76 -6.40
N GLY A 200 -1.00 -5.45 -5.53
CA GLY A 200 -2.39 -5.13 -5.23
C GLY A 200 -2.54 -3.76 -4.54
N ALA A 201 -1.70 -3.46 -3.55
CA ALA A 201 -1.68 -2.15 -2.89
C ALA A 201 -1.32 -1.03 -3.87
N ALA A 202 -0.33 -1.24 -4.75
CA ALA A 202 0.00 -0.31 -5.82
C ALA A 202 -1.18 -0.10 -6.79
N ALA A 203 -1.95 -1.16 -7.07
CA ALA A 203 -3.13 -1.06 -7.91
C ALA A 203 -4.26 -0.25 -7.24
N LEU A 204 -4.45 -0.38 -5.93
CA LEU A 204 -5.39 0.46 -5.16
C LEU A 204 -4.95 1.92 -5.21
N TYR A 205 -3.70 2.21 -4.86
CA TYR A 205 -3.17 3.57 -4.90
C TYR A 205 -3.33 4.22 -6.27
N LEU A 206 -3.00 3.51 -7.35
CA LEU A 206 -3.14 4.01 -8.72
C LEU A 206 -4.62 4.15 -9.17
N ALA A 207 -5.57 3.47 -8.53
CA ALA A 207 -6.98 3.67 -8.82
C ALA A 207 -7.46 5.07 -8.42
N ASP A 208 -6.94 5.57 -7.29
CA ASP A 208 -7.27 6.88 -6.76
C ASP A 208 -6.30 7.96 -7.28
N ASN A 209 -5.07 7.58 -7.65
CA ASN A 209 -4.04 8.47 -8.18
C ASN A 209 -3.58 8.06 -9.59
N PRO A 210 -4.45 8.15 -10.62
CA PRO A 210 -4.20 7.55 -11.94
C PRO A 210 -3.04 8.20 -12.73
N SER A 211 -2.58 9.37 -12.32
CA SER A 211 -1.44 10.07 -12.91
C SER A 211 -0.13 9.87 -12.15
N ALA A 212 -0.14 9.13 -11.03
CA ALA A 212 1.06 8.91 -10.24
C ALA A 212 2.12 8.12 -11.03
N THR A 213 3.35 8.57 -10.94
CA THR A 213 4.51 7.89 -11.52
C THR A 213 4.89 6.66 -10.69
N PRO A 214 5.61 5.66 -11.26
CA PRO A 214 6.10 4.52 -10.49
C PRO A 214 6.89 4.90 -9.23
N ALA A 215 7.70 5.96 -9.29
CA ALA A 215 8.44 6.48 -8.13
C ALA A 215 7.52 7.04 -7.05
N GLN A 216 6.45 7.75 -7.43
CA GLN A 216 5.45 8.24 -6.48
C GLN A 216 4.67 7.10 -5.82
N VAL A 217 4.33 6.05 -6.58
CA VAL A 217 3.70 4.85 -6.03
C VAL A 217 4.62 4.17 -5.02
N SER A 218 5.90 3.96 -5.36
CA SER A 218 6.88 3.37 -4.44
C SER A 218 7.02 4.21 -3.15
N THR A 219 7.15 5.53 -3.29
CA THR A 219 7.23 6.45 -2.14
C THR A 219 5.97 6.36 -1.28
N ALA A 220 4.78 6.36 -1.87
CA ALA A 220 3.53 6.27 -1.14
C ALA A 220 3.44 4.99 -0.31
N LEU A 221 3.69 3.83 -0.92
CA LEU A 221 3.62 2.54 -0.22
C LEU A 221 4.68 2.41 0.89
N THR A 222 5.90 2.87 0.65
CA THR A 222 6.99 2.78 1.64
C THR A 222 6.82 3.76 2.79
N SER A 223 6.21 4.91 2.55
CA SER A 223 5.91 5.91 3.59
C SER A 223 4.70 5.52 4.45
N ALA A 224 3.68 4.88 3.85
CA ALA A 224 2.52 4.37 4.58
C ALA A 224 2.79 3.06 5.34
N ALA A 225 3.92 2.38 5.07
CA ALA A 225 4.25 1.10 5.68
C ALA A 225 4.42 1.21 7.20
N THR A 226 3.93 0.19 7.94
CA THR A 226 4.15 0.08 9.38
C THR A 226 5.62 -0.15 9.67
N THR A 227 6.25 0.75 10.41
CA THR A 227 7.70 0.72 10.68
C THR A 227 8.02 0.01 11.98
N GLY A 228 9.18 -0.65 12.04
CA GLY A 228 9.74 -1.21 13.29
C GLY A 228 9.12 -2.53 13.75
N VAL A 229 8.10 -3.07 13.07
CA VAL A 229 7.36 -4.27 13.51
C VAL A 229 7.93 -5.59 12.98
N VAL A 230 8.73 -5.54 11.91
CA VAL A 230 9.28 -6.77 11.31
C VAL A 230 10.37 -7.34 12.22
N GLY A 231 10.10 -8.53 12.77
CA GLY A 231 11.09 -9.28 13.56
C GLY A 231 12.24 -9.78 12.69
N ASN A 232 13.50 -9.44 13.07
CA ASN A 232 14.72 -9.84 12.36
C ASN A 232 14.68 -9.56 10.85
N PRO A 233 14.56 -8.32 10.41
CA PRO A 233 14.41 -7.97 8.99
C PRO A 233 15.63 -8.35 8.12
N GLY A 234 16.76 -8.66 8.74
CA GLY A 234 18.04 -8.94 8.07
C GLY A 234 18.87 -7.67 7.87
N THR A 235 20.19 -7.88 7.87
CA THR A 235 21.16 -6.77 7.79
C THR A 235 20.94 -5.89 6.56
N GLY A 236 20.80 -4.58 6.79
CA GLY A 236 20.62 -3.57 5.76
C GLY A 236 19.20 -3.43 5.21
N SER A 237 18.26 -4.30 5.58
CA SER A 237 16.86 -4.18 5.17
C SER A 237 16.15 -3.03 5.89
N PRO A 238 15.25 -2.30 5.22
CA PRO A 238 14.33 -1.40 5.90
C PRO A 238 13.36 -2.23 6.76
N ASN A 239 13.03 -1.75 7.95
CA ASN A 239 12.01 -2.39 8.78
C ASN A 239 10.65 -1.74 8.48
N ARG A 240 10.03 -2.15 7.39
CA ARG A 240 8.75 -1.64 6.88
C ARG A 240 7.88 -2.81 6.48
N LEU A 241 6.70 -2.94 7.08
CA LEU A 241 5.68 -3.93 6.70
C LEU A 241 4.59 -3.23 5.88
N LEU A 242 4.19 -3.81 4.75
CA LEU A 242 3.12 -3.28 3.92
C LEU A 242 1.88 -3.00 4.78
N TYR A 243 1.35 -1.81 4.66
CA TYR A 243 0.06 -1.42 5.20
C TYR A 243 -0.92 -1.13 4.06
N VAL A 244 -2.11 -1.70 4.14
CA VAL A 244 -3.19 -1.51 3.18
C VAL A 244 -4.42 -1.15 3.99
N GLY A 245 -4.56 0.05 4.48
CA GLY A 245 -5.59 0.58 5.36
C GLY A 245 -6.84 -0.30 5.56
N GLY A 246 -7.39 -0.35 6.75
CA GLY A 246 -8.71 -0.96 7.00
C GLY A 246 -9.80 -0.10 6.35
N ASP A 247 -10.79 -0.77 5.71
CA ASP A 247 -12.01 -0.20 5.08
C ASP A 247 -11.99 0.01 3.56
N GLY A 248 -11.05 -0.63 2.81
CA GLY A 248 -11.05 -0.53 1.33
C GLY A 248 -10.80 0.90 0.84
N GLY A 249 -10.34 1.75 1.71
CA GLY A 249 -9.84 3.08 1.44
C GLY A 249 -8.34 3.02 1.22
N ASN A 250 -7.92 3.69 0.22
CA ASN A 250 -6.59 4.12 -0.15
C ASN A 250 -5.64 4.20 1.06
N PRO A 251 -4.40 3.67 1.04
CA PRO A 251 -3.36 4.36 1.77
C PRO A 251 -3.37 5.77 1.19
N ASP A 252 -3.85 6.73 1.97
CA ASP A 252 -3.66 8.12 1.62
C ASP A 252 -2.21 8.24 1.12
N PRO A 253 -1.96 8.88 -0.03
CA PRO A 253 -0.61 9.28 -0.33
C PRO A 253 -0.08 9.89 0.96
N PRO A 254 1.22 9.83 1.27
CA PRO A 254 1.74 10.67 2.32
C PRO A 254 1.43 12.11 1.91
N GLY A 255 0.17 12.44 2.02
CA GLY A 255 -0.34 13.75 2.13
C GLY A 255 0.27 14.20 3.43
N ASP A 256 0.80 15.36 3.45
CA ASP A 256 1.48 15.96 4.55
C ASP A 256 0.67 15.74 5.84
N ARG A 257 0.94 14.63 6.55
CA ARG A 257 0.36 14.36 7.86
C ARG A 257 1.17 15.10 8.91
N PHE A 258 0.50 15.97 9.60
CA PHE A 258 1.07 16.76 10.68
C PHE A 258 0.35 16.43 11.97
N GLU A 259 1.08 15.95 12.98
CA GLU A 259 0.49 15.49 14.22
C GLU A 259 1.11 16.15 15.45
N ASN A 260 0.34 16.18 16.53
CA ASN A 260 0.79 16.51 17.87
C ASN A 260 0.31 15.41 18.82
N THR A 261 1.26 14.67 19.40
CA THR A 261 1.04 13.58 20.36
C THR A 261 1.31 14.02 21.80
N GLY A 262 1.45 15.31 22.04
CA GLY A 262 1.62 15.89 23.38
C GLY A 262 0.31 15.98 24.12
N ASP A 263 0.31 15.64 25.42
CA ASP A 263 -0.82 15.77 26.32
C ASP A 263 -1.10 17.24 26.65
N TYR A 264 -2.33 17.71 26.39
CA TYR A 264 -2.81 19.04 26.75
C TYR A 264 -4.00 18.93 27.69
N ALA A 265 -3.83 19.32 28.96
CA ALA A 265 -4.88 19.19 29.96
C ALA A 265 -6.12 20.05 29.61
N ILE A 266 -7.29 19.44 29.62
CA ILE A 266 -8.60 20.11 29.54
C ILE A 266 -9.09 20.27 30.97
N ASN A 267 -8.98 21.47 31.50
CA ASN A 267 -9.44 21.81 32.84
C ASN A 267 -10.91 22.25 32.80
N ASP A 268 -11.59 22.00 33.91
CA ASP A 268 -12.99 22.38 34.15
C ASP A 268 -13.25 23.86 33.81
N ASN A 269 -14.27 24.15 33.01
CA ASN A 269 -14.63 25.49 32.52
C ASN A 269 -13.46 26.25 31.85
N ALA A 270 -12.60 25.58 31.10
CA ALA A 270 -11.43 26.20 30.48
C ALA A 270 -11.31 25.85 29.01
N THR A 271 -10.51 26.64 28.30
CA THR A 271 -10.16 26.39 26.91
C THR A 271 -8.67 26.10 26.81
N VAL A 272 -8.32 25.05 26.03
CA VAL A 272 -6.94 24.68 25.72
C VAL A 272 -6.75 24.62 24.21
N GLU A 273 -5.54 24.94 23.75
CA GLU A 273 -5.13 24.84 22.36
C GLU A 273 -3.89 23.95 22.22
N SER A 274 -3.96 22.97 21.34
CA SER A 274 -2.82 22.11 20.95
C SER A 274 -2.37 22.52 19.53
N PRO A 275 -1.14 23.00 19.32
CA PRO A 275 -0.68 23.48 18.02
C PRO A 275 -0.06 22.36 17.19
N VAL A 276 -0.22 22.43 15.86
CA VAL A 276 0.52 21.65 14.84
C VAL A 276 1.06 22.63 13.81
N THR A 277 2.34 22.52 13.49
CA THR A 277 2.96 23.35 12.44
C THR A 277 3.00 22.58 11.12
N VAL A 278 2.32 23.10 10.11
CA VAL A 278 2.28 22.58 8.76
C VAL A 278 3.31 23.33 7.90
N SER A 279 4.11 22.60 7.15
CA SER A 279 5.12 23.17 6.24
C SER A 279 5.37 22.24 5.05
N GLY A 280 5.69 22.82 3.88
CA GLY A 280 6.01 22.06 2.67
C GLY A 280 4.81 21.69 1.79
N VAL A 281 3.58 21.93 2.25
CA VAL A 281 2.35 21.69 1.49
C VAL A 281 2.19 22.79 0.43
N SER A 282 1.84 22.42 -0.80
CA SER A 282 1.65 23.38 -1.89
C SER A 282 0.23 23.94 -1.91
N GLY A 283 0.08 25.27 -1.91
CA GLY A 283 -1.20 25.94 -2.10
C GLY A 283 -2.07 26.05 -0.85
N ASN A 284 -3.38 25.95 -1.03
CA ASN A 284 -4.37 25.99 0.04
C ASN A 284 -4.64 24.59 0.61
N ALA A 285 -5.26 24.55 1.80
CA ALA A 285 -5.77 23.32 2.38
C ALA A 285 -6.87 22.70 1.49
N PRO A 286 -7.10 21.39 1.54
CA PRO A 286 -8.12 20.73 0.72
C PRO A 286 -9.54 21.01 1.20
N SER A 287 -10.52 20.74 0.33
CA SER A 287 -11.94 20.87 0.67
C SER A 287 -12.44 19.73 1.57
N ASP A 288 -11.65 18.71 1.77
CA ASP A 288 -11.90 17.49 2.55
C ASP A 288 -10.78 17.21 3.57
N LEU A 289 -10.16 18.28 4.11
CA LEU A 289 -9.12 18.20 5.13
C LEU A 289 -9.59 17.29 6.28
N ALA A 290 -8.85 16.19 6.48
CA ALA A 290 -9.15 15.26 7.57
C ALA A 290 -8.48 15.73 8.87
N VAL A 291 -9.25 15.72 9.96
CA VAL A 291 -8.83 16.13 11.30
C VAL A 291 -9.07 14.95 12.24
N GLU A 292 -8.03 14.19 12.52
CA GLU A 292 -8.07 13.08 13.47
C GLU A 292 -7.93 13.63 14.90
N VAL A 293 -8.81 13.21 15.80
CA VAL A 293 -8.89 13.76 17.17
C VAL A 293 -9.00 12.64 18.19
N HIS A 294 -8.09 12.63 19.15
CA HIS A 294 -8.07 11.74 20.30
C HIS A 294 -8.11 12.58 21.59
N ILE A 295 -9.26 12.58 22.26
CA ILE A 295 -9.47 13.28 23.53
C ILE A 295 -9.93 12.28 24.57
N VAL A 296 -9.25 12.26 25.71
CA VAL A 296 -9.68 11.53 26.91
C VAL A 296 -10.44 12.49 27.79
N HIS A 297 -11.74 12.23 28.04
CA HIS A 297 -12.61 13.04 28.87
C HIS A 297 -13.77 12.22 29.41
N SER A 298 -14.22 12.48 30.63
CA SER A 298 -15.26 11.70 31.30
C SER A 298 -16.69 12.06 30.87
N TYR A 299 -16.89 13.20 30.19
CA TYR A 299 -18.21 13.64 29.72
C TYR A 299 -18.08 14.55 28.50
N ILE A 300 -18.14 13.98 27.28
CA ILE A 300 -17.87 14.73 26.06
C ILE A 300 -18.98 15.74 25.71
N GLY A 301 -20.14 15.65 26.32
CA GLY A 301 -21.22 16.63 26.17
C GLY A 301 -20.82 18.06 26.53
N ASP A 302 -19.86 18.21 27.43
CA ASP A 302 -19.37 19.49 27.92
C ASP A 302 -18.36 20.16 26.98
N LEU A 303 -17.83 19.39 26.01
CA LEU A 303 -16.79 19.86 25.10
C LEU A 303 -17.35 20.51 23.84
N GLN A 304 -16.78 21.64 23.48
CA GLN A 304 -16.73 22.17 22.12
C GLN A 304 -15.33 21.92 21.54
N VAL A 305 -15.27 21.35 20.35
CA VAL A 305 -14.00 21.08 19.64
C VAL A 305 -13.99 21.85 18.33
N GLN A 306 -12.91 22.60 18.09
CA GLN A 306 -12.72 23.40 16.89
C GLN A 306 -11.32 23.20 16.29
N LEU A 307 -11.23 23.19 14.96
CA LEU A 307 -9.98 23.40 14.24
C LEU A 307 -9.82 24.91 14.01
N VAL A 308 -8.65 25.44 14.31
CA VAL A 308 -8.30 26.85 14.06
C VAL A 308 -7.18 26.91 13.03
N ALA A 309 -7.47 27.55 11.91
CA ALA A 309 -6.52 27.76 10.80
C ALA A 309 -5.43 28.79 11.15
N PRO A 310 -4.34 28.88 10.35
CA PRO A 310 -3.24 29.80 10.61
C PRO A 310 -3.63 31.29 10.65
N ASP A 311 -4.69 31.69 9.95
CA ASP A 311 -5.22 33.08 9.95
C ASP A 311 -6.17 33.36 11.12
N GLY A 312 -6.53 32.32 11.91
CA GLY A 312 -7.45 32.40 13.04
C GLY A 312 -8.89 31.99 12.74
N THR A 313 -9.21 31.62 11.49
CA THR A 313 -10.53 31.08 11.14
C THR A 313 -10.80 29.79 11.90
N ALA A 314 -11.97 29.67 12.54
CA ALA A 314 -12.33 28.52 13.35
C ALA A 314 -13.44 27.68 12.71
N TYR A 315 -13.20 26.38 12.59
CA TYR A 315 -14.12 25.38 12.07
C TYR A 315 -14.62 24.51 13.23
N THR A 316 -15.91 24.47 13.46
CA THR A 316 -16.49 23.65 14.53
C THR A 316 -16.55 22.19 14.11
N LEU A 317 -15.78 21.34 14.79
CA LEU A 317 -15.77 19.89 14.62
C LEU A 317 -16.86 19.23 15.44
N LYS A 318 -17.03 19.67 16.71
CA LYS A 318 -18.04 19.19 17.62
C LYS A 318 -18.63 20.36 18.41
N SER A 319 -19.96 20.46 18.43
CA SER A 319 -20.66 21.48 19.21
C SER A 319 -20.83 21.04 20.67
N TYR A 320 -20.78 22.01 21.57
CA TYR A 320 -21.21 21.85 22.96
C TYR A 320 -22.63 21.27 23.05
N GLY A 321 -22.89 20.42 24.04
CA GLY A 321 -24.17 19.77 24.23
C GLY A 321 -24.42 18.54 23.35
N THR A 322 -23.47 18.18 22.45
CA THR A 322 -23.58 16.95 21.65
C THR A 322 -22.75 15.81 22.25
N GLY A 323 -23.14 14.55 22.02
CA GLY A 323 -22.46 13.36 22.53
C GLY A 323 -22.90 12.92 23.93
N GLY A 324 -23.63 13.78 24.67
CA GLY A 324 -24.21 13.45 26.00
C GLY A 324 -23.15 12.98 27.00
N SER A 325 -23.49 11.97 27.78
CA SER A 325 -22.63 11.38 28.83
C SER A 325 -21.64 10.34 28.32
N ALA A 326 -21.32 10.29 27.01
CA ALA A 326 -20.28 9.41 26.50
C ALA A 326 -18.91 9.89 26.95
N ASP A 327 -17.99 8.93 27.12
CA ASP A 327 -16.59 9.17 27.42
C ASP A 327 -15.78 9.24 26.12
N ASN A 328 -14.75 10.06 26.12
CA ASN A 328 -13.70 10.17 25.11
C ASN A 328 -14.19 10.53 23.69
N ILE A 329 -13.33 11.16 22.93
CA ILE A 329 -13.50 11.38 21.49
C ILE A 329 -12.34 10.66 20.80
N ASP A 330 -12.67 9.73 19.90
CA ASP A 330 -11.73 9.01 19.05
C ASP A 330 -12.36 8.92 17.67
N THR A 331 -12.08 9.93 16.81
CA THR A 331 -12.76 10.07 15.53
C THR A 331 -12.02 10.99 14.56
N THR A 332 -12.30 10.86 13.27
CA THR A 332 -11.84 11.76 12.22
C THR A 332 -12.98 12.63 11.73
N TYR A 333 -12.77 13.94 11.73
CA TYR A 333 -13.68 14.93 11.15
C TYR A 333 -13.18 15.34 9.76
N THR A 334 -14.09 15.72 8.87
CA THR A 334 -13.77 16.30 7.56
C THR A 334 -14.18 17.76 7.53
N VAL A 335 -13.28 18.63 7.10
CA VAL A 335 -13.47 20.07 7.06
C VAL A 335 -13.17 20.61 5.65
N ASN A 336 -14.07 21.45 5.12
CA ASN A 336 -13.73 22.21 3.94
C ASN A 336 -12.91 23.46 4.35
N ALA A 337 -11.58 23.33 4.19
CA ALA A 337 -10.63 24.39 4.50
C ALA A 337 -9.98 24.99 3.23
N SER A 338 -10.60 24.87 2.06
CA SER A 338 -10.03 25.25 0.77
C SER A 338 -9.79 26.77 0.58
N SER A 339 -10.33 27.59 1.47
CA SER A 339 -10.02 29.01 1.56
C SER A 339 -8.74 29.35 2.31
N GLU A 340 -8.22 28.39 3.11
CA GLU A 340 -7.10 28.60 4.01
C GLU A 340 -5.76 28.25 3.35
N THR A 341 -4.71 28.99 3.69
CA THR A 341 -3.34 28.59 3.33
C THR A 341 -2.96 27.32 4.09
N ALA A 342 -2.46 26.30 3.38
CA ALA A 342 -2.09 25.04 4.00
C ALA A 342 -0.99 25.21 5.06
N ASN A 343 0.10 25.95 4.71
CA ASN A 343 1.25 26.14 5.61
C ASN A 343 0.98 27.15 6.71
N GLY A 344 1.45 26.83 7.91
CA GLY A 344 1.31 27.67 9.09
C GLY A 344 1.02 26.86 10.34
N THR A 345 0.67 27.55 11.43
CA THR A 345 0.32 26.87 12.70
C THR A 345 -1.19 26.71 12.78
N TRP A 346 -1.63 25.47 12.65
CA TRP A 346 -2.99 25.06 12.94
C TRP A 346 -3.12 24.68 14.41
N LYS A 347 -4.33 24.75 14.98
CA LYS A 347 -4.55 24.40 16.39
C LYS A 347 -5.84 23.60 16.53
N LEU A 348 -5.80 22.57 17.35
CA LEU A 348 -7.01 21.98 17.91
C LEU A 348 -7.36 22.76 19.18
N ARG A 349 -8.50 23.42 19.17
CA ARG A 349 -9.05 24.15 20.33
C ARG A 349 -10.15 23.34 20.94
N VAL A 350 -10.03 23.06 22.24
CA VAL A 350 -11.04 22.37 23.03
C VAL A 350 -11.46 23.26 24.18
N SER A 351 -12.76 23.55 24.27
CA SER A 351 -13.36 24.27 25.39
C SER A 351 -14.28 23.36 26.16
N ASP A 352 -14.03 23.21 27.45
CA ASP A 352 -14.96 22.66 28.40
C ASP A 352 -15.89 23.80 28.89
N ASN A 353 -17.19 23.60 28.76
CA ASN A 353 -18.20 24.62 29.02
C ASN A 353 -19.15 24.26 30.17
N ALA A 354 -18.80 23.25 30.96
CA ALA A 354 -19.60 22.86 32.14
C ALA A 354 -18.66 22.60 33.34
N ARG A 355 -19.18 22.06 34.43
CA ARG A 355 -18.44 21.84 35.67
C ARG A 355 -18.33 20.36 35.98
N TRP A 356 -17.29 19.98 36.70
CA TRP A 356 -17.06 18.69 37.36
C TRP A 356 -16.26 17.67 36.56
N ASP A 357 -16.05 17.89 35.29
CA ASP A 357 -15.33 16.97 34.44
C ASP A 357 -13.99 17.55 33.94
N THR A 358 -13.00 16.71 33.70
CA THR A 358 -11.69 17.11 33.20
C THR A 358 -11.16 16.04 32.27
N GLY A 359 -10.18 16.40 31.43
CA GLY A 359 -9.55 15.47 30.52
C GLY A 359 -8.26 15.99 29.94
N ARG A 360 -7.93 15.49 28.77
CA ARG A 360 -6.82 15.98 27.97
C ARG A 360 -7.04 15.75 26.48
N ILE A 361 -6.45 16.56 25.64
CA ILE A 361 -6.14 16.20 24.26
C ILE A 361 -4.96 15.23 24.36
N ASP A 362 -5.14 13.98 23.91
CA ASP A 362 -4.13 12.92 23.96
C ASP A 362 -3.26 12.96 22.69
N ALA A 363 -3.92 13.14 21.55
CA ALA A 363 -3.26 13.35 20.26
C ALA A 363 -4.24 13.95 19.26
N TRP A 364 -3.72 14.54 18.18
CA TRP A 364 -4.50 14.90 17.02
C TRP A 364 -3.62 15.08 15.79
N ALA A 365 -4.19 14.94 14.60
CA ALA A 365 -3.46 15.10 13.36
C ALA A 365 -4.31 15.79 12.27
N LEU A 366 -3.60 16.42 11.34
CA LEU A 366 -4.13 16.91 10.07
C LEU A 366 -3.59 16.05 8.94
N GLN A 367 -4.45 15.71 8.00
CA GLN A 367 -4.10 15.03 6.76
C GLN A 367 -4.49 15.94 5.59
N PHE A 368 -3.49 16.48 4.89
CA PHE A 368 -3.64 17.36 3.73
C PHE A 368 -3.71 16.61 2.42
#